data_bd1009a91e94e286699013c035e3fd76
#
_entry.id   bd1009a91e94e286699013c035e3fd76
#
_cell.length_a   1.000
_cell.length_b   1.000
_cell.length_c   1.000
_cell.angle_alpha   90.00
_cell.angle_beta   90.00
_cell.angle_gamma   90.00
#
_symmetry.space_group_name_H-M   'P 1'
#
loop_
_entity.id
_entity.type
_entity.pdbx_description
1 polymer ?
#
loop_
_entity_poly.entity_id
_entity_poly.type
_entity_poly.pdbx_seq_one_letter_code
_entity_poly.pdbx_strand_id
1 'polypeptide(L)'
;DGPLGVRLVVVVVANPVLEQVKLDPADLKLPEQVVKDTFAADYGKTLNLNTLQTRMQELQRWYADQGYSLARITGPSRVSPEGVVELLVRQGTVEGVEVQFLNKEGSATNDKGEPIRGKTKPWVVTREVSLRPGQVFNRRELEEDIKRIYGTGLFSDVKVTLKPVPAEPGKVVIVLGIVEQSSGSLSGGLGYSQSQGVFGQIQLQDSNLIGRAWNLGTNISYGQFGGLGDITFTD
;
A
#
# COMPACT_ATOMS: atom_id res chain seq x y z
N ASP A 1 -72.19 -15.26 1.87
CA ASP A 1 -70.78 -15.56 2.14
C ASP A 1 -69.98 -15.26 0.89
N GLY A 2 -69.50 -14.02 0.79
CA GLY A 2 -68.59 -13.61 -0.29
C GLY A 2 -67.14 -13.90 0.11
N PRO A 3 -66.26 -14.22 -0.85
CA PRO A 3 -64.88 -14.47 -0.53
C PRO A 3 -64.26 -13.19 0.06
N LEU A 4 -63.63 -13.31 1.22
CA LEU A 4 -62.82 -12.26 1.82
C LEU A 4 -61.63 -11.96 0.92
N GLY A 5 -61.85 -11.07 -0.08
CA GLY A 5 -60.78 -10.59 -0.94
C GLY A 5 -59.87 -9.65 -0.18
N VAL A 6 -58.57 -9.93 -0.14
CA VAL A 6 -57.56 -8.99 0.33
C VAL A 6 -57.33 -7.95 -0.75
N ARG A 7 -57.63 -6.67 -0.47
CA ARG A 7 -57.32 -5.57 -1.37
C ARG A 7 -55.87 -5.14 -1.15
N LEU A 8 -55.00 -5.48 -2.09
CA LEU A 8 -53.64 -4.99 -2.12
C LEU A 8 -53.65 -3.57 -2.71
N VAL A 9 -53.24 -2.57 -1.92
CA VAL A 9 -53.05 -1.20 -2.41
C VAL A 9 -51.56 -0.96 -2.51
N VAL A 10 -51.09 -0.80 -3.73
CA VAL A 10 -49.70 -0.41 -3.99
C VAL A 10 -49.63 1.11 -4.18
N VAL A 11 -49.03 1.80 -3.24
CA VAL A 11 -48.78 3.24 -3.33
C VAL A 11 -47.46 3.44 -4.08
N VAL A 12 -47.51 4.07 -5.23
CA VAL A 12 -46.33 4.37 -6.06
C VAL A 12 -46.07 5.86 -5.96
N VAL A 13 -44.84 6.21 -5.59
CA VAL A 13 -44.34 7.59 -5.63
C VAL A 13 -43.37 7.70 -6.80
N ALA A 14 -43.63 8.69 -7.68
CA ALA A 14 -42.70 8.93 -8.81
C ALA A 14 -41.37 9.43 -8.31
N ASN A 15 -40.29 8.95 -8.95
CA ASN A 15 -38.97 9.48 -8.68
C ASN A 15 -38.86 10.97 -9.09
N PRO A 16 -38.14 11.80 -8.33
CA PRO A 16 -37.94 13.20 -8.69
C PRO A 16 -37.09 13.36 -9.97
N VAL A 17 -37.09 14.55 -10.52
CA VAL A 17 -36.14 14.94 -11.57
C VAL A 17 -34.78 15.14 -10.93
N LEU A 18 -33.71 14.58 -11.51
CA LEU A 18 -32.34 14.73 -11.00
C LEU A 18 -31.85 16.15 -11.26
N GLU A 19 -31.64 16.92 -10.20
CA GLU A 19 -31.11 18.29 -10.30
C GLU A 19 -29.65 18.38 -9.82
N GLN A 20 -29.28 17.60 -8.82
CA GLN A 20 -27.94 17.64 -8.26
C GLN A 20 -27.53 16.28 -7.65
N VAL A 21 -26.25 15.94 -7.83
CA VAL A 21 -25.61 14.84 -7.09
C VAL A 21 -24.61 15.42 -6.10
N LYS A 22 -24.77 15.05 -4.83
CA LYS A 22 -23.84 15.39 -3.74
C LYS A 22 -23.14 14.16 -3.26
N LEU A 23 -21.87 14.32 -2.90
CA LEU A 23 -21.06 13.28 -2.29
C LEU A 23 -20.86 13.59 -0.82
N ASP A 24 -20.96 12.55 0.01
CA ASP A 24 -20.71 12.61 1.46
C ASP A 24 -19.57 11.65 1.82
N PRO A 25 -18.47 12.12 2.46
CA PRO A 25 -18.17 13.50 2.85
C PRO A 25 -17.82 14.38 1.61
N ALA A 26 -17.87 15.69 1.79
CA ALA A 26 -17.57 16.66 0.72
C ALA A 26 -16.07 16.76 0.40
N ASP A 27 -15.19 16.44 1.39
CA ASP A 27 -13.73 16.47 1.22
C ASP A 27 -13.22 15.14 0.64
N LEU A 28 -13.25 15.06 -0.68
CA LEU A 28 -12.87 13.87 -1.42
C LEU A 28 -11.73 14.15 -2.41
N LYS A 29 -10.98 13.09 -2.75
CA LYS A 29 -9.98 13.13 -3.84
C LYS A 29 -10.62 13.21 -5.23
N LEU A 30 -11.92 12.99 -5.34
CA LEU A 30 -12.68 13.07 -6.58
C LEU A 30 -12.99 14.53 -6.91
N PRO A 31 -12.55 15.07 -8.07
CA PRO A 31 -12.88 16.42 -8.49
C PRO A 31 -14.38 16.58 -8.75
N GLU A 32 -14.96 17.69 -8.31
CA GLU A 32 -16.38 17.99 -8.54
C GLU A 32 -16.76 17.96 -10.03
N GLN A 33 -15.83 18.36 -10.89
CA GLN A 33 -16.04 18.36 -12.34
C GLN A 33 -16.28 16.95 -12.88
N VAL A 34 -15.56 15.94 -12.36
CA VAL A 34 -15.75 14.53 -12.77
C VAL A 34 -17.17 14.06 -12.43
N VAL A 35 -17.69 14.46 -11.26
CA VAL A 35 -19.08 14.16 -10.88
C VAL A 35 -20.06 14.81 -11.85
N LYS A 36 -19.89 16.11 -12.13
CA LYS A 36 -20.74 16.86 -13.07
C LYS A 36 -20.73 16.24 -14.46
N ASP A 37 -19.57 15.89 -14.97
CA ASP A 37 -19.42 15.29 -16.30
C ASP A 37 -20.06 13.90 -16.36
N THR A 38 -19.90 13.08 -15.31
CA THR A 38 -20.47 11.74 -15.24
C THR A 38 -22.01 11.79 -15.28
N PHE A 39 -22.63 12.74 -14.62
CA PHE A 39 -24.09 12.87 -14.55
C PHE A 39 -24.68 13.87 -15.56
N ALA A 40 -23.87 14.50 -16.42
CA ALA A 40 -24.30 15.55 -17.32
C ALA A 40 -25.52 15.19 -18.20
N ALA A 41 -25.56 13.94 -18.65
CA ALA A 41 -26.66 13.43 -19.49
C ALA A 41 -27.96 13.14 -18.74
N ASP A 42 -27.91 13.09 -17.40
CA ASP A 42 -29.01 12.63 -16.54
C ASP A 42 -29.69 13.79 -15.80
N TYR A 43 -29.05 14.94 -15.68
CA TYR A 43 -29.64 16.15 -15.10
C TYR A 43 -30.87 16.60 -15.90
N GLY A 44 -31.90 17.03 -15.20
CA GLY A 44 -33.17 17.43 -15.78
C GLY A 44 -34.08 16.28 -16.23
N LYS A 45 -33.67 15.02 -16.00
CA LYS A 45 -34.47 13.81 -16.29
C LYS A 45 -34.95 13.14 -15.01
N THR A 46 -36.06 12.41 -15.12
CA THR A 46 -36.55 11.59 -14.00
C THR A 46 -35.47 10.61 -13.54
N LEU A 47 -35.19 10.59 -12.23
CA LEU A 47 -34.19 9.74 -11.63
C LEU A 47 -34.47 8.26 -11.95
N ASN A 48 -33.51 7.60 -12.59
CA ASN A 48 -33.52 6.16 -12.86
C ASN A 48 -32.43 5.49 -12.03
N LEU A 49 -32.84 4.59 -11.14
CA LEU A 49 -31.92 3.93 -10.23
C LEU A 49 -30.89 3.03 -10.95
N ASN A 50 -31.25 2.43 -12.09
CA ASN A 50 -30.32 1.64 -12.87
C ASN A 50 -29.24 2.53 -13.52
N THR A 51 -29.65 3.67 -14.06
CA THR A 51 -28.70 4.67 -14.60
C THR A 51 -27.81 5.21 -13.49
N LEU A 52 -28.38 5.54 -12.32
CA LEU A 52 -27.62 5.97 -11.14
C LEU A 52 -26.56 4.95 -10.77
N GLN A 53 -26.89 3.66 -10.73
CA GLN A 53 -25.94 2.59 -10.43
C GLN A 53 -24.81 2.54 -11.47
N THR A 54 -25.12 2.70 -12.75
CA THR A 54 -24.10 2.76 -13.82
C THR A 54 -23.15 3.95 -13.60
N ARG A 55 -23.68 5.15 -13.29
CA ARG A 55 -22.85 6.32 -13.00
C ARG A 55 -21.98 6.15 -11.75
N MET A 56 -22.51 5.53 -10.72
CA MET A 56 -21.71 5.18 -9.54
C MET A 56 -20.56 4.24 -9.88
N GLN A 57 -20.76 3.27 -10.76
CA GLN A 57 -19.70 2.38 -11.25
C GLN A 57 -18.64 3.13 -12.07
N GLU A 58 -19.05 4.13 -12.87
CA GLU A 58 -18.11 5.00 -13.61
C GLU A 58 -17.23 5.81 -12.65
N LEU A 59 -17.82 6.43 -11.63
CA LEU A 59 -17.06 7.12 -10.58
C LEU A 59 -16.14 6.16 -9.80
N GLN A 60 -16.63 4.94 -9.50
CA GLN A 60 -15.83 3.92 -8.83
C GLN A 60 -14.61 3.52 -9.68
N ARG A 61 -14.78 3.41 -11.01
CA ARG A 61 -13.70 3.12 -11.95
C ARG A 61 -12.69 4.27 -11.97
N TRP A 62 -13.15 5.51 -11.99
CA TRP A 62 -12.26 6.66 -11.90
C TRP A 62 -11.34 6.57 -10.67
N TYR A 63 -11.89 6.26 -9.49
CA TYR A 63 -11.08 6.08 -8.29
C TYR A 63 -10.02 4.98 -8.47
N ALA A 64 -10.42 3.84 -9.02
CA ALA A 64 -9.50 2.72 -9.26
C ALA A 64 -8.39 3.12 -10.25
N ASP A 65 -8.72 3.85 -11.31
CA ASP A 65 -7.78 4.33 -12.34
C ASP A 65 -6.80 5.35 -11.78
N GLN A 66 -7.17 6.11 -10.75
CA GLN A 66 -6.27 7.02 -10.03
C GLN A 66 -5.44 6.32 -8.92
N GLY A 67 -5.62 5.02 -8.74
CA GLY A 67 -4.91 4.24 -7.71
C GLY A 67 -5.64 4.13 -6.38
N TYR A 68 -6.79 4.76 -6.19
CA TYR A 68 -7.59 4.69 -4.97
C TYR A 68 -8.44 3.41 -4.93
N SER A 69 -7.79 2.26 -4.95
CA SER A 69 -8.43 0.94 -5.12
C SER A 69 -9.35 0.52 -3.96
N LEU A 70 -9.24 1.17 -2.81
CA LEU A 70 -10.10 0.92 -1.65
C LEU A 70 -11.34 1.82 -1.59
N ALA A 71 -11.44 2.81 -2.49
CA ALA A 71 -12.60 3.67 -2.55
C ALA A 71 -13.88 2.87 -2.84
N ARG A 72 -14.98 3.22 -2.17
CA ARG A 72 -16.30 2.62 -2.35
C ARG A 72 -17.34 3.72 -2.39
N ILE A 73 -18.21 3.66 -3.39
CA ILE A 73 -19.36 4.54 -3.56
C ILE A 73 -20.62 3.73 -3.32
N THR A 74 -21.45 4.16 -2.43
CA THR A 74 -22.71 3.51 -2.07
C THR A 74 -23.85 4.52 -2.05
N GLY A 75 -25.06 4.08 -2.24
CA GLY A 75 -26.22 4.95 -2.15
C GLY A 75 -27.30 4.57 -3.17
N PRO A 76 -28.27 5.46 -3.36
CA PRO A 76 -28.36 6.77 -2.71
C PRO A 76 -28.61 6.62 -1.20
N SER A 77 -27.91 7.41 -0.38
CA SER A 77 -28.18 7.51 1.06
C SER A 77 -29.41 8.40 1.33
N ARG A 78 -29.63 9.37 0.45
CA ARG A 78 -30.76 10.27 0.49
C ARG A 78 -31.14 10.71 -0.91
N VAL A 79 -32.45 10.82 -1.14
CA VAL A 79 -33.03 11.43 -2.34
C VAL A 79 -34.05 12.45 -1.89
N SER A 80 -33.85 13.73 -2.21
CA SER A 80 -34.80 14.78 -1.82
C SER A 80 -35.89 14.98 -2.89
N PRO A 81 -37.05 15.51 -2.50
CA PRO A 81 -38.12 15.84 -3.45
C PRO A 81 -37.70 16.83 -4.52
N GLU A 82 -36.72 17.70 -4.21
CA GLU A 82 -36.15 18.70 -5.11
C GLU A 82 -35.14 18.09 -6.09
N GLY A 83 -34.93 16.77 -6.09
CA GLY A 83 -34.05 16.08 -7.04
C GLY A 83 -32.57 16.06 -6.66
N VAL A 84 -32.25 16.30 -5.38
CA VAL A 84 -30.88 16.15 -4.88
C VAL A 84 -30.65 14.71 -4.44
N VAL A 85 -29.65 14.07 -5.01
CA VAL A 85 -29.22 12.71 -4.69
C VAL A 85 -27.91 12.76 -3.91
N GLU A 86 -27.88 12.18 -2.72
CA GLU A 86 -26.69 12.07 -1.89
C GLU A 86 -26.09 10.65 -2.00
N LEU A 87 -24.81 10.56 -2.37
CA LEU A 87 -24.04 9.33 -2.45
C LEU A 87 -22.98 9.31 -1.35
N LEU A 88 -22.87 8.17 -0.65
CA LEU A 88 -21.84 7.99 0.36
C LEU A 88 -20.56 7.46 -0.29
N VAL A 89 -19.44 8.13 -0.04
CA VAL A 89 -18.12 7.76 -0.54
C VAL A 89 -17.19 7.45 0.63
N ARG A 90 -16.61 6.27 0.61
CA ARG A 90 -15.53 5.86 1.52
C ARG A 90 -14.29 5.65 0.70
N GLN A 91 -13.28 6.51 0.88
CA GLN A 91 -12.06 6.46 0.05
C GLN A 91 -11.09 5.37 0.47
N GLY A 92 -11.21 4.85 1.69
CA GLY A 92 -10.25 3.93 2.28
C GLY A 92 -9.00 4.66 2.79
N THR A 93 -8.79 4.67 4.09
CA THR A 93 -7.66 5.37 4.73
C THR A 93 -6.69 4.40 5.38
N VAL A 94 -5.43 4.79 5.44
CA VAL A 94 -4.37 4.04 6.13
C VAL A 94 -4.48 4.30 7.62
N GLU A 95 -4.62 3.25 8.43
CA GLU A 95 -4.53 3.34 9.88
C GLU A 95 -3.09 3.24 10.36
N GLY A 96 -2.29 2.41 9.71
CA GLY A 96 -0.88 2.23 10.06
C GLY A 96 -0.14 1.35 9.07
N VAL A 97 1.18 1.27 9.28
CA VAL A 97 2.07 0.39 8.53
C VAL A 97 2.79 -0.52 9.52
N GLU A 98 2.64 -1.82 9.35
CA GLU A 98 3.29 -2.87 10.14
C GLU A 98 4.33 -3.60 9.30
N VAL A 99 5.47 -3.92 9.93
CA VAL A 99 6.52 -4.75 9.32
C VAL A 99 6.50 -6.12 9.95
N GLN A 100 6.39 -7.16 9.14
CA GLN A 100 6.42 -8.55 9.54
C GLN A 100 7.55 -9.26 8.80
N PHE A 101 8.49 -9.85 9.52
CA PHE A 101 9.55 -10.63 8.89
C PHE A 101 9.04 -12.02 8.54
N LEU A 102 9.43 -12.48 7.36
CA LEU A 102 9.05 -13.78 6.81
C LEU A 102 10.31 -14.62 6.55
N ASN A 103 10.17 -15.94 6.61
CA ASN A 103 11.19 -16.85 6.12
C ASN A 103 11.16 -16.92 4.57
N LYS A 104 12.07 -17.68 3.96
CA LYS A 104 12.16 -17.81 2.49
C LYS A 104 10.92 -18.45 1.86
N GLU A 105 10.18 -19.22 2.63
CA GLU A 105 8.92 -19.85 2.24
C GLU A 105 7.72 -18.89 2.36
N GLY A 106 7.95 -17.69 2.92
CA GLY A 106 6.93 -16.66 3.11
C GLY A 106 6.07 -16.85 4.35
N SER A 107 6.53 -17.68 5.32
CA SER A 107 5.88 -17.85 6.62
C SER A 107 6.39 -16.80 7.62
N ALA A 108 5.48 -16.29 8.46
CA ALA A 108 5.81 -15.39 9.55
C ALA A 108 6.30 -16.08 10.82
N THR A 109 6.23 -17.42 10.85
CA THR A 109 6.65 -18.24 11.98
C THR A 109 7.64 -19.32 11.52
N ASN A 110 8.51 -19.73 12.44
CA ASN A 110 9.38 -20.88 12.24
C ASN A 110 8.61 -22.21 12.50
N ASP A 111 9.28 -23.33 12.33
CA ASP A 111 8.71 -24.68 12.53
C ASP A 111 8.21 -24.95 13.97
N LYS A 112 8.63 -24.12 14.93
CA LYS A 112 8.18 -24.17 16.33
C LYS A 112 7.00 -23.24 16.62
N GLY A 113 6.48 -22.52 15.60
CA GLY A 113 5.40 -21.55 15.75
C GLY A 113 5.85 -20.19 16.33
N GLU A 114 7.16 -19.95 16.47
CA GLU A 114 7.68 -18.68 16.97
C GLU A 114 7.77 -17.65 15.83
N PRO A 115 7.48 -16.36 16.09
CA PRO A 115 7.60 -15.30 15.09
C PRO A 115 9.03 -15.19 14.54
N ILE A 116 9.14 -15.04 13.22
CA ILE A 116 10.43 -14.75 12.56
C ILE A 116 10.91 -13.37 13.02
N ARG A 117 12.15 -13.31 13.47
CA ARG A 117 12.83 -12.06 13.84
C ARG A 117 13.83 -11.70 12.77
N GLY A 118 13.68 -10.50 12.18
CA GLY A 118 14.65 -9.98 11.23
C GLY A 118 15.90 -9.39 11.91
N LYS A 119 17.01 -9.37 11.17
CA LYS A 119 18.21 -8.61 11.53
C LYS A 119 17.93 -7.10 11.39
N THR A 120 17.21 -6.71 10.33
CA THR A 120 16.89 -5.33 10.00
C THR A 120 15.92 -4.73 11.02
N LYS A 121 16.17 -3.50 11.42
CA LYS A 121 15.23 -2.76 12.28
C LYS A 121 14.00 -2.35 11.47
N PRO A 122 12.77 -2.47 12.02
CA PRO A 122 11.54 -2.13 11.29
C PRO A 122 11.53 -0.72 10.70
N TRP A 123 12.14 0.26 11.36
CA TRP A 123 12.19 1.64 10.88
C TRP A 123 12.96 1.79 9.55
N VAL A 124 13.92 0.89 9.24
CA VAL A 124 14.63 0.87 7.96
C VAL A 124 13.67 0.61 6.81
N VAL A 125 12.65 -0.21 7.04
CA VAL A 125 11.59 -0.47 6.07
C VAL A 125 10.58 0.68 6.04
N THR A 126 10.09 1.10 7.22
CA THR A 126 9.01 2.10 7.28
C THR A 126 9.45 3.50 6.85
N ARG A 127 10.75 3.85 6.90
CA ARG A 127 11.25 5.12 6.36
C ARG A 127 11.07 5.23 4.85
N GLU A 128 11.08 4.08 4.13
CA GLU A 128 10.89 4.03 2.67
C GLU A 128 9.42 4.12 2.26
N VAL A 129 8.49 4.02 3.22
CA VAL A 129 7.06 4.12 2.97
C VAL A 129 6.63 5.58 3.04
N SER A 130 5.99 6.09 1.99
CA SER A 130 5.45 7.46 1.93
C SER A 130 4.06 7.56 2.55
N LEU A 131 3.26 6.49 2.46
CA LEU A 131 1.92 6.44 3.03
C LEU A 131 1.95 6.55 4.56
N ARG A 132 1.18 7.49 5.11
CA ARG A 132 1.10 7.78 6.55
C ARG A 132 -0.29 7.48 7.09
N PRO A 133 -0.40 7.20 8.40
CA PRO A 133 -1.70 7.10 9.07
C PRO A 133 -2.58 8.33 8.79
N GLY A 134 -3.87 8.09 8.52
CA GLY A 134 -4.84 9.13 8.17
C GLY A 134 -4.90 9.51 6.69
N GLN A 135 -3.93 9.13 5.88
CA GLN A 135 -3.96 9.38 4.43
C GLN A 135 -4.90 8.42 3.71
N VAL A 136 -5.46 8.88 2.59
CA VAL A 136 -6.22 8.02 1.69
C VAL A 136 -5.26 7.03 1.04
N PHE A 137 -5.61 5.74 1.09
CA PHE A 137 -4.79 4.70 0.50
C PHE A 137 -4.70 4.86 -1.02
N ASN A 138 -3.48 4.84 -1.55
CA ASN A 138 -3.22 4.84 -2.98
C ASN A 138 -2.27 3.69 -3.35
N ARG A 139 -2.74 2.81 -4.21
CA ARG A 139 -1.98 1.64 -4.66
C ARG A 139 -0.72 2.02 -5.43
N ARG A 140 -0.76 3.08 -6.25
CA ARG A 140 0.42 3.52 -7.02
C ARG A 140 1.53 4.03 -6.10
N GLU A 141 1.17 4.79 -5.06
CA GLU A 141 2.14 5.25 -4.06
C GLU A 141 2.76 4.06 -3.32
N LEU A 142 1.96 3.06 -2.96
CA LEU A 142 2.47 1.85 -2.32
C LEU A 142 3.40 1.04 -3.24
N GLU A 143 3.11 0.96 -4.54
CA GLU A 143 3.97 0.30 -5.52
C GLU A 143 5.35 1.01 -5.62
N GLU A 144 5.38 2.34 -5.57
CA GLU A 144 6.63 3.11 -5.53
C GLU A 144 7.37 2.92 -4.19
N ASP A 145 6.64 2.84 -3.07
CA ASP A 145 7.21 2.53 -1.76
C ASP A 145 7.91 1.16 -1.78
N ILE A 146 7.26 0.15 -2.35
CA ILE A 146 7.83 -1.20 -2.50
C ILE A 146 9.10 -1.16 -3.36
N LYS A 147 9.11 -0.41 -4.45
CA LYS A 147 10.32 -0.25 -5.28
C LYS A 147 11.48 0.37 -4.49
N ARG A 148 11.19 1.36 -3.63
CA ARG A 148 12.22 1.95 -2.74
C ARG A 148 12.75 0.93 -1.74
N ILE A 149 11.86 0.13 -1.14
CA ILE A 149 12.28 -0.94 -0.23
C ILE A 149 13.19 -1.95 -0.93
N TYR A 150 12.84 -2.41 -2.14
CA TYR A 150 13.72 -3.27 -2.94
C TYR A 150 15.03 -2.58 -3.31
N GLY A 151 14.99 -1.28 -3.61
CA GLY A 151 16.16 -0.47 -3.94
C GLY A 151 17.24 -0.42 -2.85
N THR A 152 16.88 -0.73 -1.59
CA THR A 152 17.85 -0.84 -0.50
C THR A 152 18.80 -2.04 -0.67
N GLY A 153 18.43 -3.04 -1.47
CA GLY A 153 19.21 -4.26 -1.66
C GLY A 153 19.24 -5.20 -0.44
N LEU A 154 18.44 -4.95 0.59
CA LEU A 154 18.43 -5.72 1.84
C LEU A 154 17.39 -6.83 1.87
N PHE A 155 16.47 -6.84 0.91
CA PHE A 155 15.31 -7.71 0.91
C PHE A 155 15.20 -8.48 -0.40
N SER A 156 14.92 -9.77 -0.31
CA SER A 156 14.71 -10.65 -1.46
C SER A 156 13.24 -10.71 -1.87
N ASP A 157 12.31 -10.44 -0.95
CA ASP A 157 10.88 -10.37 -1.24
C ASP A 157 10.16 -9.40 -0.30
N VAL A 158 9.13 -8.75 -0.83
CA VAL A 158 8.23 -7.85 -0.09
C VAL A 158 6.80 -8.19 -0.46
N LYS A 159 6.06 -8.76 0.48
CA LYS A 159 4.64 -9.09 0.34
C LYS A 159 3.79 -8.02 1.03
N VAL A 160 2.73 -7.59 0.37
CA VAL A 160 1.80 -6.63 0.96
C VAL A 160 0.48 -7.32 1.29
N THR A 161 0.01 -7.11 2.51
CA THR A 161 -1.32 -7.50 2.95
C THR A 161 -2.03 -6.28 3.53
N LEU A 162 -3.26 -6.04 3.07
CA LEU A 162 -4.11 -5.00 3.63
C LEU A 162 -5.05 -5.64 4.64
N LYS A 163 -4.87 -5.32 5.92
CA LYS A 163 -5.73 -5.80 7.00
C LYS A 163 -6.81 -4.75 7.28
N PRO A 164 -8.10 -5.06 7.10
CA PRO A 164 -9.18 -4.15 7.49
C PRO A 164 -9.20 -3.98 9.01
N VAL A 165 -9.54 -2.78 9.47
CA VAL A 165 -9.73 -2.48 10.90
C VAL A 165 -11.18 -2.79 11.26
N PRO A 166 -11.48 -3.82 12.08
CA PRO A 166 -12.86 -4.27 12.31
C PRO A 166 -13.77 -3.20 12.93
N ALA A 167 -13.21 -2.37 13.82
CA ALA A 167 -13.97 -1.32 14.50
C ALA A 167 -14.22 -0.07 13.64
N GLU A 168 -13.45 0.10 12.53
CA GLU A 168 -13.49 1.31 11.69
C GLU A 168 -13.57 0.93 10.21
N PRO A 169 -14.79 0.69 9.70
CA PRO A 169 -14.98 0.34 8.29
C PRO A 169 -14.41 1.40 7.35
N GLY A 170 -13.56 0.97 6.42
CA GLY A 170 -12.86 1.85 5.48
C GLY A 170 -11.44 2.22 5.89
N LYS A 171 -10.98 1.79 7.06
CA LYS A 171 -9.57 1.87 7.45
C LYS A 171 -8.85 0.54 7.23
N VAL A 172 -7.57 0.63 6.85
CA VAL A 172 -6.70 -0.54 6.64
C VAL A 172 -5.33 -0.32 7.26
N VAL A 173 -4.78 -1.41 7.79
CA VAL A 173 -3.36 -1.49 8.15
C VAL A 173 -2.60 -2.13 7.00
N ILE A 174 -1.54 -1.47 6.54
CA ILE A 174 -0.63 -2.01 5.52
C ILE A 174 0.38 -2.91 6.24
N VAL A 175 0.35 -4.21 5.98
CA VAL A 175 1.33 -5.15 6.52
C VAL A 175 2.34 -5.49 5.44
N LEU A 176 3.60 -5.10 5.68
CA LEU A 176 4.73 -5.40 4.81
C LEU A 176 5.42 -6.67 5.31
N GLY A 177 5.18 -7.78 4.61
CA GLY A 177 5.85 -9.06 4.84
C GLY A 177 7.20 -9.07 4.15
N ILE A 178 8.29 -9.05 4.92
CA ILE A 178 9.65 -8.84 4.44
C ILE A 178 10.47 -10.12 4.53
N VAL A 179 11.05 -10.54 3.42
CA VAL A 179 12.05 -11.61 3.38
C VAL A 179 13.43 -10.98 3.24
N GLU A 180 14.26 -11.12 4.27
CA GLU A 180 15.62 -10.58 4.23
C GLU A 180 16.55 -11.40 3.33
N GLN A 181 17.50 -10.74 2.70
CA GLN A 181 18.62 -11.40 2.04
C GLN A 181 19.91 -11.22 2.83
N SER A 182 20.94 -12.00 2.49
CA SER A 182 22.26 -11.85 3.11
C SER A 182 22.86 -10.48 2.78
N SER A 183 23.20 -9.73 3.80
CA SER A 183 23.84 -8.42 3.68
C SER A 183 25.37 -8.48 3.83
N GLY A 184 25.89 -9.60 4.30
CA GLY A 184 27.30 -9.80 4.56
C GLY A 184 27.98 -10.69 3.52
N SER A 185 29.22 -10.36 3.16
CA SER A 185 30.11 -11.19 2.36
C SER A 185 31.50 -11.17 2.93
N LEU A 186 32.17 -12.32 2.83
CA LEU A 186 33.57 -12.51 3.18
C LEU A 186 34.27 -13.14 1.98
N SER A 187 35.31 -12.52 1.50
CA SER A 187 36.12 -13.05 0.41
C SER A 187 37.61 -13.02 0.79
N GLY A 188 38.39 -13.90 0.21
CA GLY A 188 39.82 -13.95 0.39
C GLY A 188 40.51 -14.37 -0.89
N GLY A 189 41.74 -13.94 -1.07
CA GLY A 189 42.53 -14.23 -2.28
C GLY A 189 44.03 -14.15 -2.03
N LEU A 190 44.76 -14.71 -2.98
CA LEU A 190 46.23 -14.55 -3.09
C LEU A 190 46.52 -13.79 -4.35
N GLY A 191 47.51 -12.92 -4.29
CA GLY A 191 47.93 -12.10 -5.43
C GLY A 191 49.42 -11.87 -5.44
N TYR A 192 49.90 -11.25 -6.52
CA TYR A 192 51.26 -10.76 -6.66
C TYR A 192 51.24 -9.33 -7.18
N SER A 193 52.05 -8.49 -6.55
CA SER A 193 52.31 -7.14 -7.07
C SER A 193 53.80 -6.78 -6.89
N GLN A 194 54.31 -5.88 -7.68
CA GLN A 194 55.72 -5.43 -7.55
C GLN A 194 55.98 -4.72 -6.22
N SER A 195 54.95 -4.09 -5.63
CA SER A 195 55.07 -3.35 -4.36
C SER A 195 54.95 -4.21 -3.12
N GLN A 196 54.21 -5.35 -3.18
CA GLN A 196 53.94 -6.21 -2.02
C GLN A 196 54.55 -7.62 -2.13
N GLY A 197 55.13 -7.97 -3.32
CA GLY A 197 55.49 -9.36 -3.59
C GLY A 197 54.26 -10.26 -3.68
N VAL A 198 54.37 -11.47 -3.19
CA VAL A 198 53.20 -12.35 -2.98
C VAL A 198 52.44 -11.85 -1.75
N PHE A 199 51.13 -11.66 -1.87
CA PHE A 199 50.30 -11.21 -0.77
C PHE A 199 49.01 -12.01 -0.69
N GLY A 200 48.45 -12.10 0.53
CA GLY A 200 47.10 -12.56 0.80
C GLY A 200 46.19 -11.38 1.15
N GLN A 201 44.94 -11.44 0.75
CA GLN A 201 43.95 -10.43 1.11
C GLN A 201 42.67 -11.06 1.65
N ILE A 202 42.04 -10.36 2.57
CA ILE A 202 40.71 -10.68 3.12
C ILE A 202 39.87 -9.42 2.99
N GLN A 203 38.66 -9.59 2.45
CA GLN A 203 37.67 -8.53 2.34
C GLN A 203 36.40 -8.95 3.05
N LEU A 204 35.92 -8.11 3.96
CA LEU A 204 34.65 -8.23 4.64
C LEU A 204 33.77 -7.06 4.20
N GLN A 205 32.51 -7.35 3.89
CA GLN A 205 31.52 -6.32 3.59
C GLN A 205 30.18 -6.70 4.27
N ASP A 206 29.52 -5.73 4.89
CA ASP A 206 28.15 -5.88 5.40
C ASP A 206 27.37 -4.59 5.08
N SER A 207 26.32 -4.70 4.29
CA SER A 207 25.45 -3.58 3.91
C SER A 207 24.30 -3.33 4.90
N ASN A 208 24.22 -4.14 5.96
CA ASN A 208 23.19 -4.00 6.99
C ASN A 208 23.75 -4.22 8.39
N LEU A 209 24.82 -3.51 8.69
CA LEU A 209 25.49 -3.61 9.99
C LEU A 209 24.51 -3.34 11.12
N ILE A 210 24.44 -4.28 12.07
CA ILE A 210 23.49 -4.24 13.22
C ILE A 210 22.02 -3.97 12.85
N GLY A 211 21.64 -4.23 11.60
CA GLY A 211 20.26 -4.09 11.12
C GLY A 211 19.83 -2.65 10.82
N ARG A 212 20.76 -1.73 10.64
CA ARG A 212 20.47 -0.30 10.43
C ARG A 212 20.64 0.18 8.99
N ALA A 213 20.88 -0.74 8.05
CA ALA A 213 21.26 -0.45 6.67
C ALA A 213 22.58 0.35 6.55
N TRP A 214 23.44 0.25 7.53
CA TRP A 214 24.77 0.81 7.48
C TRP A 214 25.73 -0.12 6.72
N ASN A 215 26.58 0.48 5.87
CA ASN A 215 27.58 -0.26 5.12
C ASN A 215 28.91 -0.25 5.86
N LEU A 216 29.46 -1.43 6.08
CA LEU A 216 30.83 -1.63 6.56
C LEU A 216 31.60 -2.38 5.49
N GLY A 217 32.71 -1.83 5.05
CA GLY A 217 33.70 -2.49 4.21
C GLY A 217 35.05 -2.54 4.91
N THR A 218 35.70 -3.67 4.90
CA THR A 218 37.08 -3.83 5.40
C THR A 218 37.87 -4.65 4.39
N ASN A 219 39.02 -4.17 4.01
CA ASN A 219 39.98 -4.88 3.18
C ASN A 219 41.31 -4.90 3.87
N ILE A 220 41.86 -6.08 4.12
CA ILE A 220 43.17 -6.30 4.73
C ILE A 220 44.01 -7.12 3.77
N SER A 221 45.16 -6.59 3.39
CA SER A 221 46.16 -7.32 2.61
C SER A 221 47.46 -7.39 3.39
N TYR A 222 48.12 -8.55 3.33
CA TYR A 222 49.45 -8.76 3.93
C TYR A 222 50.36 -9.48 2.94
N GLY A 223 51.50 -8.92 2.67
CA GLY A 223 52.46 -9.44 1.70
C GLY A 223 53.88 -9.44 2.23
N GLN A 224 54.79 -9.86 1.37
CA GLN A 224 56.21 -10.03 1.68
C GLN A 224 56.88 -8.74 2.19
N PHE A 225 56.40 -7.57 1.77
CA PHE A 225 57.00 -6.27 2.09
C PHE A 225 56.14 -5.44 3.05
N GLY A 226 55.07 -6.00 3.60
CA GLY A 226 54.20 -5.33 4.58
C GLY A 226 52.72 -5.57 4.38
N GLY A 227 51.91 -4.95 5.23
CA GLY A 227 50.46 -5.06 5.21
C GLY A 227 49.81 -3.70 4.95
N LEU A 228 48.64 -3.73 4.32
CA LEU A 228 47.75 -2.59 4.14
C LEU A 228 46.37 -3.00 4.60
N GLY A 229 45.65 -2.06 5.18
CA GLY A 229 44.26 -2.29 5.59
C GLY A 229 43.48 -0.97 5.47
N ASP A 230 42.24 -1.09 5.04
CA ASP A 230 41.26 0.00 5.01
C ASP A 230 39.95 -0.44 5.64
N ILE A 231 39.24 0.49 6.25
CA ILE A 231 37.90 0.34 6.78
C ILE A 231 37.07 1.48 6.25
N THR A 232 35.97 1.14 5.59
CA THR A 232 34.99 2.09 5.07
C THR A 232 33.66 1.91 5.81
N PHE A 233 33.11 3.00 6.29
CA PHE A 233 31.79 3.03 6.92
C PHE A 233 30.94 4.10 6.25
N THR A 234 29.67 3.74 5.93
CA THR A 234 28.69 4.67 5.34
C THR A 234 27.31 4.35 5.94
N ASP A 235 26.56 5.37 6.32
CA ASP A 235 25.18 5.28 6.76
C ASP A 235 24.20 5.91 5.74
#